data_5e309ef2d46b3e4028cd56d1013e4f2d
#
_entry.id   5e309ef2d46b3e4028cd56d1013e4f2d
#
_cell.length_a   1.000
_cell.length_b   1.000
_cell.length_c   1.000
_cell.angle_alpha   90.00
_cell.angle_beta   90.00
_cell.angle_gamma   90.00
#
_symmetry.space_group_name_H-M   'P 1'
#
loop_
_entity.id
_entity.type
_entity.pdbx_description
1 polymer ?
#
loop_
_entity_poly.entity_id
_entity_poly.type
_entity_poly.pdbx_seq_one_letter_code
_entity_poly.pdbx_strand_id
1 'polypeptide(L)'
;PTGRGRSGPPDPPSMTVIVRGRINANNEWVDQQVLFRAPAALYNSENAHYGSRFIFDKDNHLFFTLGEKQQMMDAQDLSKATGKIHRVNDDGTVPKDNPYVNTPGAVPTIWSYGHRNPQGLAWEPVSGKLWESEHGPTGGDEINIIEPKHNYGWGVISMGIQPGITKRAEPGMDQPVVYWTPSAAPSGIAFYAGDKYPGWKNNLFVSCLAGQQLKRLEISGDTATHQEAVFNQFGRVHDVIVGPDGYLYVALQLPGQVLSQSTPGMVARLMPVQQ
;
A
#
# COMPACT_ATOMS: atom_id res chain seq x y z
N PRO A 1 -19.96 0.76 -7.46
CA PRO A 1 -20.91 0.60 -6.38
C PRO A 1 -20.89 1.87 -5.56
N THR A 2 -21.90 2.68 -5.79
CA THR A 2 -22.21 3.88 -5.05
C THR A 2 -22.24 3.56 -3.57
N GLY A 3 -21.54 4.37 -2.76
CA GLY A 3 -21.49 4.23 -1.32
C GLY A 3 -22.87 3.97 -0.74
N ARG A 4 -22.94 3.03 0.20
CA ARG A 4 -24.14 2.80 0.99
C ARG A 4 -24.46 4.13 1.68
N GLY A 5 -25.60 4.73 1.34
CA GLY A 5 -26.08 5.94 1.98
C GLY A 5 -26.11 5.75 3.49
N ARG A 6 -25.15 6.32 4.19
CA ARG A 6 -25.20 6.46 5.63
C ARG A 6 -26.23 7.54 5.95
N SER A 7 -27.29 7.18 6.63
CA SER A 7 -28.24 8.10 7.22
C SER A 7 -27.66 8.66 8.54
N GLY A 8 -26.67 9.55 8.45
CA GLY A 8 -26.02 10.17 9.58
C GLY A 8 -25.28 11.44 9.15
N PRO A 9 -24.85 12.29 10.09
CA PRO A 9 -24.00 13.44 9.76
C PRO A 9 -22.72 12.96 9.05
N PRO A 10 -22.12 13.79 8.18
CA PRO A 10 -20.86 13.42 7.53
C PRO A 10 -19.78 13.12 8.58
N ASP A 11 -18.92 12.15 8.29
CA ASP A 11 -17.76 11.86 9.15
C ASP A 11 -16.91 13.16 9.32
N PRO A 12 -16.28 13.37 10.48
CA PRO A 12 -15.41 14.52 10.64
C PRO A 12 -14.22 14.46 9.67
N PRO A 13 -13.71 15.60 9.20
CA PRO A 13 -12.54 15.63 8.34
C PRO A 13 -11.37 14.87 8.97
N SER A 14 -10.76 13.98 8.18
CA SER A 14 -9.71 13.06 8.66
C SER A 14 -8.58 12.89 7.66
N MET A 15 -7.40 12.49 8.16
CA MET A 15 -6.21 12.20 7.37
C MET A 15 -5.32 11.22 8.13
N THR A 16 -4.50 10.46 7.38
CA THR A 16 -3.45 9.63 7.96
C THR A 16 -2.38 10.50 8.61
N VAL A 17 -1.96 10.12 9.82
CA VAL A 17 -0.85 10.73 10.56
C VAL A 17 0.14 9.62 10.92
N ILE A 18 1.43 9.88 10.77
CA ILE A 18 2.49 8.96 11.17
C ILE A 18 2.99 9.38 12.55
N VAL A 19 2.91 8.46 13.49
CA VAL A 19 3.33 8.66 14.89
C VAL A 19 4.24 7.52 15.29
N ARG A 20 5.32 7.80 15.99
CA ARG A 20 6.12 6.82 16.71
C ARG A 20 5.99 6.99 18.20
N GLY A 21 6.31 5.96 18.96
CA GLY A 21 6.34 5.96 20.41
C GLY A 21 7.08 4.73 20.92
N ARG A 22 7.10 4.54 22.22
CA ARG A 22 7.67 3.35 22.88
C ARG A 22 6.61 2.64 23.70
N ILE A 23 6.74 1.32 23.81
CA ILE A 23 5.98 0.56 24.78
C ILE A 23 6.86 0.42 26.03
N ASN A 24 6.38 0.90 27.16
CA ASN A 24 7.09 0.79 28.44
C ASN A 24 6.87 -0.59 29.11
N ALA A 25 7.49 -0.81 30.27
CA ALA A 25 7.39 -2.07 31.00
C ALA A 25 5.96 -2.40 31.48
N ASN A 26 5.07 -1.40 31.53
CA ASN A 26 3.66 -1.57 31.90
C ASN A 26 2.75 -1.82 30.68
N ASN A 27 3.30 -2.04 29.49
CA ASN A 27 2.58 -2.13 28.20
C ASN A 27 1.80 -0.86 27.83
N GLU A 28 2.26 0.31 28.25
CA GLU A 28 1.70 1.59 27.88
C GLU A 28 2.47 2.22 26.72
N TRP A 29 1.75 2.85 25.79
CA TRP A 29 2.36 3.60 24.70
C TRP A 29 2.74 5.00 25.15
N VAL A 30 4.05 5.26 25.28
CA VAL A 30 4.65 6.49 25.81
C VAL A 30 5.57 7.17 24.78
N ASP A 31 6.02 8.38 25.09
CA ASP A 31 6.96 9.17 24.29
C ASP A 31 6.51 9.34 22.84
N GLN A 32 5.25 9.66 22.65
CA GLN A 32 4.64 9.83 21.35
C GLN A 32 5.24 11.03 20.61
N GLN A 33 5.67 10.81 19.36
CA GLN A 33 6.18 11.84 18.46
C GLN A 33 5.46 11.75 17.12
N VAL A 34 4.94 12.86 16.61
CA VAL A 34 4.40 12.93 15.25
C VAL A 34 5.57 13.07 14.28
N LEU A 35 5.75 12.07 13.40
CA LEU A 35 6.77 12.07 12.35
C LEU A 35 6.29 12.78 11.10
N PHE A 36 4.99 12.64 10.77
CA PHE A 36 4.37 13.32 9.65
C PHE A 36 2.90 13.62 9.93
N ARG A 37 2.49 14.83 9.56
CA ARG A 37 1.09 15.26 9.54
C ARG A 37 0.88 16.16 8.34
N ALA A 38 -0.06 15.82 7.48
CA ALA A 38 -0.47 16.68 6.38
C ALA A 38 -1.11 17.98 6.90
N PRO A 39 -1.03 19.10 6.15
CA PRO A 39 -1.76 20.32 6.49
C PRO A 39 -3.25 20.07 6.65
N ALA A 40 -3.87 20.75 7.64
CA ALA A 40 -5.30 20.58 7.94
C ALA A 40 -6.22 20.89 6.75
N ALA A 41 -5.79 21.74 5.84
CA ALA A 41 -6.52 22.08 4.61
C ALA A 41 -6.73 20.88 3.66
N LEU A 42 -5.95 19.79 3.82
CA LEU A 42 -6.10 18.55 3.07
C LEU A 42 -7.06 17.55 3.72
N TYR A 43 -7.54 17.83 4.93
CA TYR A 43 -8.47 16.96 5.62
C TYR A 43 -9.86 17.10 4.99
N ASN A 44 -10.49 15.98 4.70
CA ASN A 44 -11.86 15.93 4.19
C ASN A 44 -12.67 14.82 4.89
N SER A 45 -13.98 14.84 4.68
CA SER A 45 -14.90 13.86 5.29
C SER A 45 -15.04 12.56 4.50
N GLU A 46 -14.26 12.41 3.42
CA GLU A 46 -14.25 11.17 2.65
C GLU A 46 -13.59 10.05 3.45
N ASN A 47 -14.32 8.96 3.63
CA ASN A 47 -13.88 7.81 4.43
C ASN A 47 -13.33 6.69 3.54
N ALA A 48 -12.37 7.03 2.67
CA ALA A 48 -11.72 6.10 1.75
C ALA A 48 -10.32 6.59 1.36
N HIS A 49 -9.54 5.71 0.78
CA HIS A 49 -8.23 5.95 0.18
C HIS A 49 -7.24 6.62 1.14
N TYR A 50 -7.01 6.00 2.29
CA TYR A 50 -6.07 6.49 3.29
C TYR A 50 -4.61 6.12 2.99
N GLY A 51 -4.36 5.08 2.16
CA GLY A 51 -3.05 4.46 2.03
C GLY A 51 -2.65 3.80 3.35
N SER A 52 -1.74 4.43 4.10
CA SER A 52 -1.36 4.08 5.48
C SER A 52 -0.40 2.89 5.61
N ARG A 53 0.25 2.43 4.53
CA ARG A 53 1.34 1.46 4.60
C ARG A 53 2.66 2.19 4.88
N PHE A 54 3.56 1.55 5.64
CA PHE A 54 4.90 2.07 5.87
C PHE A 54 5.94 0.94 5.90
N ILE A 55 7.18 1.30 5.57
CA ILE A 55 8.35 0.41 5.60
C ILE A 55 9.63 1.23 5.80
N PHE A 56 10.63 0.64 6.44
CA PHE A 56 11.95 1.24 6.56
C PHE A 56 12.89 0.70 5.49
N ASP A 57 13.80 1.54 4.99
CA ASP A 57 14.94 1.09 4.22
C ASP A 57 16.14 0.70 5.13
N LYS A 58 17.21 0.22 4.52
CA LYS A 58 18.46 -0.17 5.23
C LYS A 58 19.17 0.99 5.93
N ASP A 59 18.87 2.22 5.57
CA ASP A 59 19.46 3.44 6.11
C ASP A 59 18.55 4.11 7.15
N ASN A 60 17.48 3.41 7.58
CA ASN A 60 16.45 3.86 8.53
C ASN A 60 15.60 5.04 8.04
N HIS A 61 15.49 5.27 6.75
CA HIS A 61 14.45 6.16 6.26
C HIS A 61 13.10 5.46 6.28
N LEU A 62 12.09 6.17 6.70
CA LEU A 62 10.70 5.71 6.70
C LEU A 62 10.02 6.11 5.40
N PHE A 63 9.62 5.11 4.61
CA PHE A 63 8.70 5.27 3.50
C PHE A 63 7.28 5.02 3.95
N PHE A 64 6.33 5.86 3.52
CA PHE A 64 4.92 5.68 3.84
C PHE A 64 4.02 6.19 2.74
N THR A 65 2.80 5.66 2.71
CA THR A 65 1.83 5.93 1.65
C THR A 65 0.67 6.77 2.15
N LEU A 66 0.24 7.72 1.33
CA LEU A 66 -1.03 8.43 1.48
C LEU A 66 -1.87 8.26 0.21
N GLY A 67 -3.09 7.77 0.36
CA GLY A 67 -4.06 7.74 -0.72
C GLY A 67 -4.60 9.14 -1.04
N GLU A 68 -5.27 9.27 -2.18
CA GLU A 68 -5.74 10.59 -2.68
C GLU A 68 -7.04 11.07 -2.01
N LYS A 69 -7.59 10.30 -1.04
CA LYS A 69 -8.79 10.68 -0.26
C LYS A 69 -9.98 11.12 -1.13
N GLN A 70 -10.18 10.43 -2.27
CA GLN A 70 -11.18 10.73 -3.31
C GLN A 70 -11.01 12.13 -3.96
N GLN A 71 -9.83 12.73 -3.82
CA GLN A 71 -9.45 13.94 -4.53
C GLN A 71 -8.48 13.57 -5.68
N MET A 72 -9.03 12.95 -6.72
CA MET A 72 -8.28 12.27 -7.79
C MET A 72 -7.10 13.12 -8.32
N MET A 73 -7.31 14.41 -8.58
CA MET A 73 -6.29 15.29 -9.15
C MET A 73 -5.21 15.70 -8.16
N ASP A 74 -5.43 15.54 -6.85
CA ASP A 74 -4.38 15.76 -5.85
C ASP A 74 -3.19 14.81 -6.08
N ALA A 75 -3.42 13.63 -6.67
CA ALA A 75 -2.35 12.70 -7.00
C ALA A 75 -1.31 13.28 -7.96
N GLN A 76 -1.70 14.20 -8.84
CA GLN A 76 -0.83 14.87 -9.81
C GLN A 76 -0.25 16.21 -9.30
N ASP A 77 -0.78 16.77 -8.22
CA ASP A 77 -0.35 18.06 -7.67
C ASP A 77 0.74 17.85 -6.60
N LEU A 78 1.97 18.25 -6.90
CA LEU A 78 3.10 18.13 -5.96
C LEU A 78 2.98 19.04 -4.73
N SER A 79 2.09 20.04 -4.72
CA SER A 79 1.79 20.85 -3.55
C SER A 79 0.92 20.13 -2.52
N LYS A 80 0.37 18.96 -2.89
CA LYS A 80 -0.49 18.12 -2.06
C LYS A 80 0.26 16.89 -1.56
N ALA A 81 -0.03 16.49 -0.32
CA ALA A 81 0.55 15.29 0.26
C ALA A 81 -0.21 14.00 -0.12
N THR A 82 -1.43 14.12 -0.62
CA THR A 82 -2.32 13.00 -0.95
C THR A 82 -1.99 12.37 -2.31
N GLY A 83 -2.19 11.05 -2.45
CA GLY A 83 -1.86 10.31 -3.67
C GLY A 83 -0.35 10.19 -3.93
N LYS A 84 0.42 9.95 -2.84
CA LYS A 84 1.89 9.97 -2.85
C LYS A 84 2.48 8.82 -2.03
N ILE A 85 3.71 8.47 -2.38
CA ILE A 85 4.63 7.79 -1.47
C ILE A 85 5.61 8.84 -0.95
N HIS A 86 5.85 8.84 0.35
CA HIS A 86 6.70 9.78 1.05
C HIS A 86 7.92 9.10 1.63
N ARG A 87 9.01 9.86 1.82
CA ARG A 87 10.20 9.42 2.56
C ARG A 87 10.59 10.48 3.59
N VAL A 88 10.81 10.05 4.83
CA VAL A 88 11.35 10.87 5.92
C VAL A 88 12.44 10.12 6.67
N ASN A 89 13.27 10.83 7.42
CA ASN A 89 14.15 10.22 8.41
C ASN A 89 13.32 9.57 9.54
N ASP A 90 13.91 8.72 10.34
CA ASP A 90 13.25 8.06 11.47
C ASP A 90 12.76 9.02 12.56
N ASP A 91 13.29 10.26 12.58
CA ASP A 91 12.86 11.34 13.47
C ASP A 91 11.79 12.27 12.85
N GLY A 92 11.37 12.00 11.60
CA GLY A 92 10.37 12.78 10.85
C GLY A 92 10.96 13.97 10.08
N THR A 93 12.25 14.24 10.16
CA THR A 93 12.89 15.27 9.34
C THR A 93 12.98 14.83 7.87
N VAL A 94 13.12 15.81 6.96
CA VAL A 94 13.17 15.53 5.52
C VAL A 94 14.61 15.21 5.11
N PRO A 95 14.88 14.05 4.48
CA PRO A 95 16.20 13.76 3.91
C PRO A 95 16.61 14.80 2.85
N LYS A 96 17.87 15.21 2.88
CA LYS A 96 18.38 16.26 1.98
C LYS A 96 18.42 15.84 0.51
N ASP A 97 18.42 14.55 0.25
CA ASP A 97 18.43 13.92 -1.07
C ASP A 97 17.03 13.51 -1.55
N ASN A 98 15.97 13.93 -0.85
CA ASN A 98 14.60 13.72 -1.33
C ASN A 98 14.39 14.42 -2.69
N PRO A 99 13.65 13.76 -3.61
CA PRO A 99 13.56 14.23 -4.99
C PRO A 99 13.00 15.63 -5.18
N TYR A 100 12.15 16.10 -4.25
CA TYR A 100 11.45 17.39 -4.36
C TYR A 100 11.85 18.40 -3.26
N VAL A 101 12.90 18.11 -2.48
CA VAL A 101 13.32 18.95 -1.35
C VAL A 101 13.65 20.39 -1.77
N ASN A 102 14.14 20.58 -2.99
CA ASN A 102 14.51 21.90 -3.54
C ASN A 102 13.50 22.41 -4.60
N THR A 103 12.31 21.78 -4.71
CA THR A 103 11.28 22.18 -5.68
C THR A 103 10.31 23.16 -5.03
N PRO A 104 10.28 24.45 -5.46
CA PRO A 104 9.37 25.44 -4.88
C PRO A 104 7.92 25.00 -4.95
N GLY A 105 7.20 25.07 -3.82
CA GLY A 105 5.79 24.72 -3.71
C GLY A 105 5.49 23.23 -3.62
N ALA A 106 6.46 22.34 -3.86
CA ALA A 106 6.25 20.91 -3.67
C ALA A 106 6.38 20.51 -2.19
N VAL A 107 5.64 19.47 -1.78
CA VAL A 107 5.81 18.84 -0.47
C VAL A 107 7.14 18.08 -0.44
N PRO A 108 8.10 18.48 0.42
CA PRO A 108 9.49 18.01 0.31
C PRO A 108 9.67 16.54 0.71
N THR A 109 8.69 15.92 1.35
CA THR A 109 8.72 14.50 1.73
C THR A 109 8.33 13.56 0.59
N ILE A 110 7.80 14.07 -0.53
CA ILE A 110 7.37 13.25 -1.66
C ILE A 110 8.55 12.48 -2.25
N TRP A 111 8.36 11.16 -2.42
CA TRP A 111 9.26 10.26 -3.13
C TRP A 111 8.77 10.01 -4.56
N SER A 112 7.49 9.60 -4.70
CA SER A 112 6.79 9.39 -5.98
C SER A 112 5.35 9.89 -5.90
N TYR A 113 4.68 10.06 -7.04
CA TYR A 113 3.35 10.64 -7.11
C TYR A 113 2.46 9.98 -8.17
N GLY A 114 1.21 10.39 -8.25
CA GLY A 114 0.26 9.78 -9.19
C GLY A 114 -0.31 8.46 -8.70
N HIS A 115 -0.43 8.28 -7.37
CA HIS A 115 -1.00 7.10 -6.73
C HIS A 115 -2.46 7.32 -6.35
N ARG A 116 -3.29 6.26 -6.44
CA ARG A 116 -4.68 6.28 -5.99
C ARG A 116 -4.81 5.92 -4.52
N ASN A 117 -4.52 4.70 -4.18
CA ASN A 117 -4.66 4.17 -2.83
C ASN A 117 -3.66 3.04 -2.58
N PRO A 118 -2.39 3.38 -2.38
CA PRO A 118 -1.32 2.41 -2.16
C PRO A 118 -1.46 1.74 -0.78
N GLN A 119 -1.57 0.40 -0.78
CA GLN A 119 -1.91 -0.42 0.39
C GLN A 119 -0.78 -1.35 0.84
N GLY A 120 0.20 -1.62 -0.01
CA GLY A 120 1.32 -2.50 0.29
C GLY A 120 2.66 -1.87 -0.11
N LEU A 121 3.71 -2.14 0.65
CA LEU A 121 5.10 -1.80 0.33
C LEU A 121 6.01 -2.98 0.71
N ALA A 122 6.95 -3.33 -0.16
CA ALA A 122 7.97 -4.33 0.13
C ALA A 122 9.27 -4.04 -0.62
N TRP A 123 10.41 -4.29 0.03
CA TRP A 123 11.71 -4.29 -0.64
C TRP A 123 11.94 -5.64 -1.32
N GLU A 124 12.27 -5.62 -2.60
CA GLU A 124 12.71 -6.81 -3.33
C GLU A 124 14.14 -7.18 -2.86
N PRO A 125 14.37 -8.41 -2.37
CA PRO A 125 15.59 -8.74 -1.64
C PRO A 125 16.87 -8.86 -2.51
N VAL A 126 16.75 -8.97 -3.83
CA VAL A 126 17.90 -9.14 -4.74
C VAL A 126 18.35 -7.80 -5.30
N SER A 127 17.43 -7.02 -5.87
CA SER A 127 17.72 -5.72 -6.49
C SER A 127 17.67 -4.57 -5.49
N GLY A 128 16.98 -4.73 -4.36
CA GLY A 128 16.71 -3.66 -3.41
C GLY A 128 15.70 -2.63 -3.88
N LYS A 129 14.92 -2.92 -4.93
CA LYS A 129 13.85 -2.05 -5.43
C LYS A 129 12.64 -2.05 -4.49
N LEU A 130 12.00 -0.90 -4.34
CA LEU A 130 10.74 -0.78 -3.62
C LEU A 130 9.59 -1.18 -4.53
N TRP A 131 8.78 -2.12 -4.07
CA TRP A 131 7.55 -2.54 -4.73
C TRP A 131 6.34 -2.08 -3.94
N GLU A 132 5.27 -1.81 -4.66
CA GLU A 132 4.03 -1.26 -4.11
C GLU A 132 2.82 -1.99 -4.71
N SER A 133 1.72 -2.06 -3.95
CA SER A 133 0.41 -2.49 -4.43
C SER A 133 -0.63 -1.42 -4.19
N GLU A 134 -1.48 -1.12 -5.19
CA GLU A 134 -2.55 -0.15 -5.03
C GLU A 134 -3.89 -0.59 -5.63
N HIS A 135 -4.96 -0.05 -5.06
CA HIS A 135 -6.32 -0.26 -5.56
C HIS A 135 -6.61 0.61 -6.76
N GLY A 136 -7.04 -0.01 -7.85
CA GLY A 136 -7.69 0.66 -8.96
C GLY A 136 -9.14 1.07 -8.67
N PRO A 137 -9.83 1.71 -9.63
CA PRO A 137 -11.24 2.09 -9.49
C PRO A 137 -12.18 0.88 -9.66
N THR A 138 -12.62 0.61 -10.89
CA THR A 138 -13.36 -0.62 -11.21
C THR A 138 -12.45 -1.54 -12.00
N GLY A 139 -11.76 -2.45 -11.28
CA GLY A 139 -10.59 -3.16 -11.78
C GLY A 139 -9.38 -2.24 -11.90
N GLY A 140 -8.29 -2.75 -12.48
CA GLY A 140 -7.04 -2.01 -12.64
C GLY A 140 -6.29 -1.79 -11.34
N ASP A 141 -6.42 -2.72 -10.39
CA ASP A 141 -5.50 -2.79 -9.25
C ASP A 141 -4.09 -3.13 -9.74
N GLU A 142 -3.07 -2.59 -9.12
CA GLU A 142 -1.72 -2.59 -9.67
C GLU A 142 -0.67 -3.12 -8.69
N ILE A 143 0.42 -3.64 -9.26
CA ILE A 143 1.73 -3.80 -8.63
C ILE A 143 2.71 -2.94 -9.39
N ASN A 144 3.38 -2.05 -8.69
CA ASN A 144 4.32 -1.09 -9.22
C ASN A 144 5.72 -1.27 -8.64
N ILE A 145 6.76 -0.95 -9.41
CA ILE A 145 8.12 -0.73 -8.92
C ILE A 145 8.29 0.77 -8.72
N ILE A 146 8.66 1.17 -7.52
CA ILE A 146 8.67 2.58 -7.12
C ILE A 146 10.05 3.19 -7.25
N GLU A 147 10.15 4.20 -8.10
CA GLU A 147 11.34 4.99 -8.33
C GLU A 147 11.14 6.46 -7.90
N PRO A 148 12.21 7.16 -7.46
CA PRO A 148 12.10 8.54 -7.05
C PRO A 148 11.74 9.47 -8.21
N LYS A 149 10.85 10.45 -8.01
CA LYS A 149 10.31 11.41 -9.00
C LYS A 149 9.32 10.84 -10.01
N HIS A 150 9.12 9.54 -10.05
CA HIS A 150 8.26 8.92 -11.04
C HIS A 150 6.78 9.18 -10.78
N ASN A 151 6.00 9.25 -11.86
CA ASN A 151 4.56 9.48 -11.88
C ASN A 151 3.83 8.19 -12.29
N TYR A 152 2.99 7.66 -11.41
CA TYR A 152 2.23 6.43 -11.62
C TYR A 152 0.86 6.68 -12.24
N GLY A 153 0.57 7.92 -12.61
CA GLY A 153 -0.45 8.29 -13.59
C GLY A 153 -1.86 8.44 -13.06
N TRP A 154 -2.19 8.05 -11.82
CA TRP A 154 -3.55 8.22 -11.32
C TRP A 154 -4.04 9.67 -11.46
N GLY A 155 -5.27 9.81 -11.96
CA GLY A 155 -5.88 11.08 -12.36
C GLY A 155 -5.78 11.37 -13.87
N VAL A 156 -4.85 10.73 -14.59
CA VAL A 156 -4.63 10.88 -16.04
C VAL A 156 -4.77 9.57 -16.79
N ILE A 157 -4.19 8.49 -16.26
CA ILE A 157 -4.28 7.13 -16.82
C ILE A 157 -4.87 6.17 -15.77
N SER A 158 -5.44 5.05 -16.24
CA SER A 158 -5.91 3.95 -15.37
C SER A 158 -6.00 2.64 -16.14
N MET A 159 -5.60 1.52 -15.53
CA MET A 159 -5.84 0.18 -16.06
C MET A 159 -7.29 -0.28 -15.84
N GLY A 160 -8.01 0.36 -14.90
CA GLY A 160 -9.42 0.12 -14.61
C GLY A 160 -10.37 1.10 -15.30
N ILE A 161 -11.65 1.00 -14.95
CA ILE A 161 -12.70 1.89 -15.47
C ILE A 161 -12.94 3.02 -14.46
N GLN A 162 -12.57 4.24 -14.85
CA GLN A 162 -12.80 5.47 -14.07
C GLN A 162 -13.48 6.49 -14.98
N PRO A 163 -14.67 7.03 -14.60
CA PRO A 163 -15.27 8.13 -15.35
C PRO A 163 -14.31 9.32 -15.50
N GLY A 164 -14.16 9.81 -16.72
CA GLY A 164 -13.26 10.90 -17.06
C GLY A 164 -11.83 10.47 -17.41
N ILE A 165 -11.41 9.24 -17.16
CA ILE A 165 -10.13 8.69 -17.61
C ILE A 165 -10.37 7.71 -18.76
N THR A 166 -9.77 8.00 -19.92
CA THR A 166 -9.87 7.15 -21.12
C THR A 166 -8.54 6.55 -21.56
N LYS A 167 -7.44 7.07 -21.01
CA LYS A 167 -6.09 6.64 -21.35
C LYS A 167 -5.61 5.52 -20.41
N ARG A 168 -4.83 4.59 -20.97
CA ARG A 168 -4.10 3.56 -20.19
C ARG A 168 -2.61 3.84 -20.10
N ALA A 169 -2.09 4.71 -20.94
CA ALA A 169 -0.69 5.12 -20.94
C ALA A 169 -0.56 6.58 -21.38
N GLU A 170 0.46 7.27 -20.84
CA GLU A 170 0.84 8.62 -21.21
C GLU A 170 2.37 8.74 -21.08
N PRO A 171 3.08 9.42 -21.99
CA PRO A 171 4.51 9.66 -21.84
C PRO A 171 4.86 10.31 -20.50
N GLY A 172 5.88 9.78 -19.81
CA GLY A 172 6.31 10.25 -18.49
C GLY A 172 5.47 9.69 -17.32
N MET A 173 4.59 8.73 -17.58
CA MET A 173 3.84 7.98 -16.58
C MET A 173 4.19 6.50 -16.65
N ASP A 174 4.54 5.93 -15.49
CA ASP A 174 4.97 4.54 -15.38
C ASP A 174 3.79 3.58 -15.53
N GLN A 175 4.11 2.40 -16.05
CA GLN A 175 3.14 1.33 -16.22
C GLN A 175 3.35 0.27 -15.15
N PRO A 176 2.28 -0.35 -14.63
CA PRO A 176 2.39 -1.39 -13.62
C PRO A 176 3.07 -2.65 -14.16
N VAL A 177 3.77 -3.36 -13.27
CA VAL A 177 4.32 -4.70 -13.54
C VAL A 177 3.19 -5.70 -13.77
N VAL A 178 2.12 -5.59 -12.98
CA VAL A 178 0.90 -6.41 -13.07
C VAL A 178 -0.30 -5.53 -12.76
N TYR A 179 -1.41 -5.80 -13.44
CA TYR A 179 -2.72 -5.25 -13.04
C TYR A 179 -3.81 -6.32 -13.11
N TRP A 180 -4.89 -6.13 -12.36
CA TRP A 180 -6.01 -7.08 -12.31
C TRP A 180 -7.36 -6.44 -12.65
N THR A 181 -8.08 -7.11 -13.55
CA THR A 181 -9.48 -6.85 -13.86
C THR A 181 -10.20 -8.20 -13.99
N PRO A 182 -11.20 -8.51 -13.15
CA PRO A 182 -11.80 -7.68 -12.10
C PRO A 182 -10.84 -7.41 -10.93
N SER A 183 -11.23 -6.45 -10.05
CA SER A 183 -10.45 -6.07 -8.88
C SER A 183 -10.22 -7.24 -7.93
N ALA A 184 -8.96 -7.43 -7.53
CA ALA A 184 -8.54 -8.31 -6.44
C ALA A 184 -8.50 -7.57 -5.09
N ALA A 185 -8.46 -6.23 -5.12
CA ALA A 185 -8.21 -5.33 -4.00
C ALA A 185 -6.93 -5.74 -3.22
N PRO A 186 -5.73 -5.60 -3.82
CA PRO A 186 -4.48 -5.95 -3.18
C PRO A 186 -4.22 -5.05 -1.97
N SER A 187 -3.66 -5.63 -0.91
CA SER A 187 -3.33 -4.92 0.32
C SER A 187 -1.87 -5.16 0.68
N GLY A 188 -1.54 -5.72 1.85
CA GLY A 188 -0.16 -6.00 2.20
C GLY A 188 0.55 -6.90 1.20
N ILE A 189 1.83 -6.63 0.98
CA ILE A 189 2.71 -7.44 0.11
C ILE A 189 4.00 -7.79 0.85
N ALA A 190 4.58 -8.94 0.52
CA ALA A 190 5.87 -9.36 1.07
C ALA A 190 6.66 -10.20 0.07
N PHE A 191 7.95 -9.92 -0.08
CA PHE A 191 8.86 -10.84 -0.72
C PHE A 191 9.29 -11.93 0.24
N TYR A 192 9.37 -13.16 -0.26
CA TYR A 192 9.84 -14.29 0.53
C TYR A 192 11.31 -14.58 0.22
N ALA A 193 12.19 -14.35 1.18
CA ALA A 193 13.63 -14.62 1.04
C ALA A 193 14.08 -15.90 1.76
N GLY A 194 13.16 -16.59 2.46
CA GLY A 194 13.46 -17.77 3.29
C GLY A 194 13.58 -19.09 2.50
N ASP A 195 13.65 -20.18 3.24
CA ASP A 195 13.87 -21.54 2.73
C ASP A 195 12.78 -22.56 3.15
N LYS A 196 11.75 -22.11 3.89
CA LYS A 196 10.69 -23.02 4.37
C LYS A 196 9.77 -23.54 3.28
N TYR A 197 9.67 -22.82 2.16
CA TYR A 197 8.81 -23.21 1.03
C TYR A 197 9.68 -23.45 -0.22
N PRO A 198 9.87 -24.71 -0.61
CA PRO A 198 10.66 -25.04 -1.81
C PRO A 198 10.10 -24.32 -3.06
N GLY A 199 10.97 -23.65 -3.81
CA GLY A 199 10.60 -22.96 -5.04
C GLY A 199 9.94 -21.58 -4.86
N TRP A 200 9.76 -21.08 -3.61
CA TRP A 200 9.11 -19.80 -3.34
C TRP A 200 10.09 -18.65 -3.06
N LYS A 201 11.38 -18.93 -3.03
CA LYS A 201 12.40 -17.91 -2.76
C LYS A 201 12.35 -16.79 -3.81
N ASN A 202 12.40 -15.54 -3.33
CA ASN A 202 12.30 -14.30 -4.11
C ASN A 202 10.96 -14.12 -4.86
N ASN A 203 9.92 -14.87 -4.50
CA ASN A 203 8.57 -14.59 -5.00
C ASN A 203 7.89 -13.49 -4.18
N LEU A 204 7.01 -12.75 -4.84
CA LEU A 204 6.15 -11.74 -4.20
C LEU A 204 4.82 -12.37 -3.80
N PHE A 205 4.43 -12.15 -2.55
CA PHE A 205 3.13 -12.53 -2.02
C PHE A 205 2.26 -11.30 -1.88
N VAL A 206 1.01 -11.39 -2.39
CA VAL A 206 0.06 -10.28 -2.44
C VAL A 206 -1.23 -10.71 -1.75
N SER A 207 -1.55 -10.06 -0.65
CA SER A 207 -2.82 -10.25 0.03
C SER A 207 -3.95 -9.55 -0.72
N CYS A 208 -5.09 -10.23 -0.92
CA CYS A 208 -6.21 -9.75 -1.71
C CYS A 208 -7.50 -9.74 -0.89
N LEU A 209 -8.09 -8.55 -0.74
CA LEU A 209 -9.31 -8.35 0.03
C LEU A 209 -10.56 -8.84 -0.73
N ALA A 210 -10.80 -8.34 -1.94
CA ALA A 210 -11.97 -8.72 -2.74
C ALA A 210 -11.82 -10.13 -3.31
N GLY A 211 -10.61 -10.53 -3.70
CA GLY A 211 -10.30 -11.86 -4.18
C GLY A 211 -10.31 -12.94 -3.10
N GLN A 212 -10.34 -12.57 -1.81
CA GLN A 212 -10.29 -13.48 -0.65
C GLN A 212 -9.17 -14.53 -0.77
N GLN A 213 -7.99 -14.10 -1.18
CA GLN A 213 -6.87 -14.99 -1.49
C GLN A 213 -5.52 -14.34 -1.18
N LEU A 214 -4.51 -15.18 -0.98
CA LEU A 214 -3.12 -14.81 -1.09
C LEU A 214 -2.63 -15.25 -2.48
N LYS A 215 -2.14 -14.30 -3.27
CA LYS A 215 -1.49 -14.58 -4.55
C LYS A 215 0.01 -14.73 -4.35
N ARG A 216 0.63 -15.64 -5.10
CA ARG A 216 2.07 -15.73 -5.29
C ARG A 216 2.40 -15.31 -6.73
N LEU A 217 3.36 -14.42 -6.86
CA LEU A 217 3.91 -13.98 -8.14
C LEU A 217 5.38 -14.41 -8.22
N GLU A 218 5.73 -15.14 -9.26
CA GLU A 218 7.13 -15.43 -9.60
C GLU A 218 7.72 -14.21 -10.29
N ILE A 219 8.83 -13.69 -9.73
CA ILE A 219 9.48 -12.47 -10.20
C ILE A 219 10.81 -12.83 -10.86
N SER A 220 11.03 -12.28 -12.05
CA SER A 220 12.30 -12.36 -12.78
C SER A 220 12.69 -10.96 -13.25
N GLY A 221 13.69 -10.36 -12.62
CA GLY A 221 14.00 -8.95 -12.79
C GLY A 221 12.80 -8.08 -12.40
N ASP A 222 12.33 -7.24 -13.31
CA ASP A 222 11.21 -6.32 -13.11
C ASP A 222 9.86 -6.90 -13.64
N THR A 223 9.79 -8.21 -13.89
CA THR A 223 8.64 -8.84 -14.54
C THR A 223 8.05 -9.95 -13.66
N ALA A 224 6.72 -10.00 -13.57
CA ALA A 224 6.01 -11.15 -13.03
C ALA A 224 5.79 -12.19 -14.15
N THR A 225 6.43 -13.34 -14.02
CA THR A 225 6.42 -14.42 -15.05
C THR A 225 5.31 -15.42 -14.85
N HIS A 226 4.83 -15.57 -13.62
CA HIS A 226 3.73 -16.46 -13.27
C HIS A 226 2.98 -15.92 -12.05
N GLN A 227 1.68 -16.24 -11.94
CA GLN A 227 0.88 -15.93 -10.77
C GLN A 227 -0.11 -17.03 -10.45
N GLU A 228 -0.30 -17.31 -9.17
CA GLU A 228 -1.27 -18.28 -8.68
C GLU A 228 -1.89 -17.88 -7.34
N ALA A 229 -3.03 -18.47 -6.98
CA ALA A 229 -3.60 -18.37 -5.65
C ALA A 229 -3.09 -19.53 -4.78
N VAL A 230 -2.30 -19.25 -3.76
CA VAL A 230 -1.71 -20.25 -2.85
C VAL A 230 -2.51 -20.47 -1.58
N PHE A 231 -3.44 -19.54 -1.28
CA PHE A 231 -4.33 -19.59 -0.12
C PHE A 231 -5.60 -18.84 -0.49
N ASN A 232 -6.77 -19.48 -0.41
CA ASN A 232 -8.04 -18.88 -0.83
C ASN A 232 -9.24 -19.42 -0.04
N GLN A 233 -10.39 -18.71 -0.15
CA GLN A 233 -11.69 -19.09 0.43
C GLN A 233 -11.77 -19.06 1.97
N PHE A 234 -10.77 -18.55 2.66
CA PHE A 234 -10.77 -18.39 4.12
C PHE A 234 -11.20 -17.00 4.58
N GLY A 235 -11.55 -16.11 3.67
CA GLY A 235 -11.96 -14.74 3.92
C GLY A 235 -11.02 -13.71 3.28
N ARG A 236 -11.25 -12.44 3.63
CA ARG A 236 -10.45 -11.32 3.09
C ARG A 236 -9.04 -11.37 3.69
N VAL A 237 -8.03 -11.42 2.84
CA VAL A 237 -6.62 -11.39 3.28
C VAL A 237 -6.16 -9.93 3.31
N HIS A 238 -5.90 -9.41 4.51
CA HIS A 238 -5.54 -8.01 4.73
C HIS A 238 -4.03 -7.77 4.68
N ASP A 239 -3.25 -8.72 5.13
CA ASP A 239 -1.80 -8.57 5.18
C ASP A 239 -1.09 -9.91 5.08
N VAL A 240 0.16 -9.86 4.65
CA VAL A 240 1.09 -10.98 4.63
C VAL A 240 2.46 -10.51 5.07
N ILE A 241 3.09 -11.26 5.96
CA ILE A 241 4.45 -11.00 6.43
C ILE A 241 5.25 -12.30 6.51
N VAL A 242 6.58 -12.19 6.48
CA VAL A 242 7.48 -13.27 6.85
C VAL A 242 7.77 -13.15 8.33
N GLY A 243 7.42 -14.17 9.11
CA GLY A 243 7.68 -14.20 10.55
C GLY A 243 9.16 -14.48 10.86
N PRO A 244 9.57 -14.25 12.12
CA PRO A 244 10.96 -14.49 12.56
C PRO A 244 11.37 -15.98 12.49
N ASP A 245 10.40 -16.88 12.42
CA ASP A 245 10.59 -18.32 12.24
C ASP A 245 10.70 -18.74 10.76
N GLY A 246 10.66 -17.76 9.85
CA GLY A 246 10.78 -17.94 8.40
C GLY A 246 9.52 -18.43 7.70
N TYR A 247 8.38 -18.51 8.40
CA TYR A 247 7.09 -18.84 7.79
C TYR A 247 6.31 -17.58 7.39
N LEU A 248 5.41 -17.74 6.42
CA LEU A 248 4.44 -16.71 6.05
C LEU A 248 3.28 -16.68 7.04
N TYR A 249 2.92 -15.49 7.46
CA TYR A 249 1.74 -15.21 8.28
C TYR A 249 0.80 -14.32 7.51
N VAL A 250 -0.50 -14.62 7.59
CA VAL A 250 -1.56 -13.84 6.94
C VAL A 250 -2.57 -13.35 7.96
N ALA A 251 -2.97 -12.08 7.83
CA ALA A 251 -4.04 -11.50 8.62
C ALA A 251 -5.36 -11.59 7.85
N LEU A 252 -6.39 -12.16 8.47
CA LEU A 252 -7.65 -12.53 7.85
C LEU A 252 -8.84 -11.86 8.52
N GLN A 253 -9.80 -11.42 7.71
CA GLN A 253 -11.19 -11.21 8.10
C GLN A 253 -12.00 -12.42 7.62
N LEU A 254 -12.59 -13.17 8.55
CA LEU A 254 -13.32 -14.40 8.22
C LEU A 254 -14.57 -14.13 7.37
N PRO A 255 -15.03 -15.11 6.56
CA PRO A 255 -16.23 -14.99 5.76
C PRO A 255 -17.47 -14.72 6.64
N GLY A 256 -18.43 -13.95 6.12
CA GLY A 256 -19.69 -13.63 6.81
C GLY A 256 -19.58 -12.57 7.91
N GLN A 257 -18.41 -12.06 8.20
CA GLN A 257 -18.24 -10.97 9.16
C GLN A 257 -18.71 -9.64 8.55
N VAL A 258 -19.63 -8.97 9.23
CA VAL A 258 -20.10 -7.64 8.83
C VAL A 258 -19.13 -6.59 9.42
N LEU A 259 -18.73 -5.62 8.61
CA LEU A 259 -17.78 -4.55 9.02
C LEU A 259 -18.22 -3.75 10.27
N SER A 260 -19.52 -3.85 10.65
CA SER A 260 -20.07 -3.16 11.83
C SER A 260 -19.98 -3.97 13.14
N GLN A 261 -19.55 -5.23 13.07
CA GLN A 261 -19.42 -6.08 14.26
C GLN A 261 -17.92 -6.24 14.59
N SER A 262 -17.55 -6.01 15.84
CA SER A 262 -16.21 -6.23 16.37
C SER A 262 -15.92 -7.73 16.54
N THR A 263 -15.95 -8.48 15.43
CA THR A 263 -15.52 -9.87 15.42
C THR A 263 -14.01 -9.92 15.27
N PRO A 264 -13.29 -10.66 16.14
CA PRO A 264 -11.85 -10.78 16.03
C PRO A 264 -11.48 -11.37 14.67
N GLY A 265 -10.47 -10.76 14.01
CA GLY A 265 -9.83 -11.37 12.86
C GLY A 265 -9.00 -12.60 13.26
N MET A 266 -8.34 -13.21 12.30
CA MET A 266 -7.45 -14.33 12.50
C MET A 266 -6.07 -13.99 11.95
N VAL A 267 -5.03 -14.45 12.63
CA VAL A 267 -3.68 -14.57 12.07
C VAL A 267 -3.39 -16.04 11.85
N ALA A 268 -3.12 -16.44 10.63
CA ALA A 268 -2.80 -17.80 10.27
C ALA A 268 -1.33 -17.90 9.82
N ARG A 269 -0.62 -18.91 10.32
CA ARG A 269 0.71 -19.30 9.83
C ARG A 269 0.54 -20.35 8.74
N LEU A 270 1.13 -20.13 7.58
CA LEU A 270 1.11 -21.08 6.49
C LEU A 270 2.19 -22.14 6.71
N MET A 271 1.83 -23.41 6.59
CA MET A 271 2.76 -24.53 6.75
C MET A 271 2.85 -25.29 5.43
N PRO A 272 4.06 -25.65 4.95
CA PRO A 272 4.18 -26.57 3.83
C PRO A 272 3.50 -27.89 4.15
N VAL A 273 2.78 -28.43 3.18
CA VAL A 273 2.27 -29.82 3.32
C VAL A 273 3.47 -30.76 3.31
N GLN A 274 3.62 -31.57 4.35
CA GLN A 274 4.62 -32.66 4.34
C GLN A 274 4.19 -33.67 3.27
N GLN A 275 5.04 -33.88 2.27
CA GLN A 275 4.86 -34.93 1.27
C GLN A 275 5.23 -36.27 1.85
#